data_45588088ce9e87ccfbe4b455826f3b81
#
_entry.id   45588088ce9e87ccfbe4b455826f3b81
#
_cell.length_a   1.000
_cell.length_b   1.000
_cell.length_c   1.000
_cell.angle_alpha   90.00
_cell.angle_beta   90.00
_cell.angle_gamma   90.00
#
_symmetry.space_group_name_H-M   'P 1'
#
loop_
_entity.id
_entity.type
_entity.pdbx_description
1 polymer ?
#
loop_
_entity_poly.entity_id
_entity_poly.type
_entity_poly.pdbx_seq_one_letter_code
_entity_poly.pdbx_strand_id
1 'polypeptide(L)'
;VIADELPLLTHSFYETAITNLQANKFAQFIGIGNPTSPFDPFGVVMEPKGGYATVDETMDGWETKNGYCIRFDGEKSPNVVAGREVWPGLLTLEKLEKIRADKGEKSPEYYRMVRGFLSPDGESHAIYSGAEITSTNSQAKVKTWVKTPTKVAFLDPSFSTGGDEAPVCICNVGTYYNPLSMKNVTGIEIVETIDLMKGIDASNKEVDRTTQHVN
;
A
#
# COMPACT_ATOMS: atom_id res chain seq x y z
N VAL A 1 -6.04 -10.58 22.51
CA VAL A 1 -6.15 -11.40 21.29
C VAL A 1 -4.80 -11.43 20.61
N ILE A 2 -4.35 -12.62 20.21
CA ILE A 2 -3.16 -12.81 19.39
C ILE A 2 -3.63 -13.36 18.05
N ALA A 3 -3.28 -12.68 16.97
CA ALA A 3 -3.55 -13.08 15.59
C ALA A 3 -2.22 -13.40 14.92
N ASP A 4 -1.98 -14.67 14.69
CA ASP A 4 -0.83 -15.16 13.92
C ASP A 4 -1.18 -15.18 12.43
N GLU A 5 -0.19 -14.99 11.58
CA GLU A 5 -0.35 -14.84 10.12
C GLU A 5 -1.43 -13.80 9.73
N LEU A 6 -1.43 -12.66 10.43
CA LEU A 6 -2.42 -11.60 10.25
C LEU A 6 -2.58 -11.14 8.79
N PRO A 7 -1.54 -11.12 7.92
CA PRO A 7 -1.71 -10.77 6.50
C PRO A 7 -2.69 -11.68 5.74
N LEU A 8 -2.87 -12.91 6.20
CA LEU A 8 -3.76 -13.90 5.56
C LEU A 8 -5.20 -13.85 6.06
N LEU A 9 -5.47 -13.07 7.11
CA LEU A 9 -6.82 -12.92 7.67
C LEU A 9 -7.61 -11.89 6.87
N THR A 10 -8.93 -11.94 7.00
CA THR A 10 -9.81 -10.96 6.35
C THR A 10 -9.88 -9.65 7.13
N HIS A 11 -10.13 -8.53 6.46
CA HIS A 11 -10.39 -7.24 7.11
C HIS A 11 -11.53 -7.32 8.12
N SER A 12 -12.60 -8.05 7.81
CA SER A 12 -13.74 -8.23 8.70
C SER A 12 -13.37 -8.93 10.01
N PHE A 13 -12.41 -9.87 9.99
CA PHE A 13 -11.87 -10.48 11.21
C PHE A 13 -11.18 -9.43 12.08
N TYR A 14 -10.30 -8.63 11.50
CA TYR A 14 -9.58 -7.58 12.21
C TYR A 14 -10.55 -6.56 12.83
N GLU A 15 -11.48 -6.04 12.05
CA GLU A 15 -12.47 -5.07 12.51
C GLU A 15 -13.34 -5.62 13.65
N THR A 16 -13.78 -6.87 13.53
CA THR A 16 -14.54 -7.56 14.57
C THR A 16 -13.72 -7.72 15.85
N ALA A 17 -12.45 -8.13 15.72
CA ALA A 17 -11.56 -8.29 16.86
C ALA A 17 -11.35 -6.94 17.59
N ILE A 18 -11.04 -5.87 16.86
CA ILE A 18 -10.84 -4.53 17.45
C ILE A 18 -12.12 -4.00 18.08
N THR A 19 -13.28 -4.15 17.44
CA THR A 19 -14.56 -3.70 18.00
C THR A 19 -14.87 -4.41 19.31
N ASN A 20 -14.67 -5.73 19.39
CA ASN A 20 -14.89 -6.48 20.63
C ASN A 20 -13.90 -6.10 21.74
N LEU A 21 -12.69 -5.69 21.40
CA LEU A 21 -11.69 -5.29 22.38
C LEU A 21 -11.91 -3.88 22.93
N GLN A 22 -12.59 -3.00 22.21
CA GLN A 22 -12.87 -1.62 22.65
C GLN A 22 -13.66 -1.54 23.94
N ALA A 23 -14.48 -2.54 24.24
CA ALA A 23 -15.25 -2.61 25.49
C ALA A 23 -14.38 -2.85 26.74
N ASN A 24 -13.14 -3.27 26.58
CA ASN A 24 -12.23 -3.60 27.69
C ASN A 24 -10.91 -2.83 27.58
N LYS A 25 -10.73 -1.83 28.43
CA LYS A 25 -9.52 -0.98 28.46
C LYS A 25 -8.20 -1.71 28.71
N PHE A 26 -8.23 -2.95 29.20
CA PHE A 26 -7.04 -3.78 29.41
C PHE A 26 -6.80 -4.77 28.27
N ALA A 27 -7.71 -4.84 27.32
CA ALA A 27 -7.55 -5.74 26.20
C ALA A 27 -6.48 -5.22 25.23
N GLN A 28 -5.69 -6.14 24.70
CA GLN A 28 -4.65 -5.86 23.72
C GLN A 28 -4.84 -6.75 22.48
N PHE A 29 -4.54 -6.20 21.34
CA PHE A 29 -4.42 -6.93 20.07
C PHE A 29 -2.95 -7.03 19.72
N ILE A 30 -2.48 -8.24 19.45
CA ILE A 30 -1.12 -8.52 18.97
C ILE A 30 -1.26 -9.21 17.62
N GLY A 31 -0.82 -8.54 16.55
CA GLY A 31 -0.74 -9.11 15.21
C GLY A 31 0.68 -9.57 14.93
N ILE A 32 0.83 -10.77 14.42
CA ILE A 32 2.12 -11.36 14.02
C ILE A 32 2.02 -11.75 12.55
N GLY A 33 3.08 -11.56 11.79
CA GLY A 33 3.14 -11.95 10.38
C GLY A 33 4.24 -11.26 9.60
N ASN A 34 4.38 -11.65 8.37
CA ASN A 34 5.28 -11.02 7.41
C ASN A 34 4.49 -10.03 6.54
N PRO A 35 4.88 -8.76 6.45
CA PRO A 35 4.13 -7.77 5.68
C PRO A 35 4.12 -8.13 4.20
N THR A 36 2.92 -8.15 3.59
CA THR A 36 2.76 -8.43 2.17
C THR A 36 2.32 -7.21 1.38
N SER A 37 1.42 -6.42 1.95
CA SER A 37 0.84 -5.24 1.33
C SER A 37 0.52 -4.18 2.38
N PRO A 38 0.60 -2.89 2.06
CA PRO A 38 0.09 -1.85 2.95
C PRO A 38 -1.44 -1.90 3.11
N PHE A 39 -2.13 -2.64 2.26
CA PHE A 39 -3.59 -2.73 2.22
C PHE A 39 -4.16 -3.99 2.86
N ASP A 40 -3.34 -4.99 3.18
CA ASP A 40 -3.82 -6.17 3.92
C ASP A 40 -4.05 -5.82 5.41
N PRO A 41 -4.74 -6.67 6.19
CA PRO A 41 -5.01 -6.40 7.60
C PRO A 41 -3.75 -6.13 8.43
N PHE A 42 -2.62 -6.77 8.12
CA PHE A 42 -1.37 -6.52 8.81
C PHE A 42 -0.77 -5.17 8.43
N GLY A 43 -0.78 -4.82 7.12
CA GLY A 43 -0.36 -3.52 6.63
C GLY A 43 -1.15 -2.37 7.25
N VAL A 44 -2.47 -2.52 7.37
CA VAL A 44 -3.32 -1.51 8.04
C VAL A 44 -2.96 -1.35 9.51
N VAL A 45 -2.70 -2.46 10.23
CA VAL A 45 -2.35 -2.42 11.66
C VAL A 45 -0.97 -1.82 11.90
N MET A 46 -0.01 -2.15 11.05
CA MET A 46 1.37 -1.70 11.19
C MET A 46 1.62 -0.30 10.58
N GLU A 47 0.62 0.30 9.92
CA GLU A 47 0.77 1.61 9.28
C GLU A 47 1.34 2.64 10.26
N PRO A 48 2.47 3.28 9.92
CA PRO A 48 3.04 4.33 10.75
C PRO A 48 2.08 5.50 10.92
N LYS A 49 2.06 6.13 12.09
CA LYS A 49 1.19 7.27 12.39
C LYS A 49 1.30 8.43 11.39
N GLY A 50 2.47 8.60 10.79
CA GLY A 50 2.72 9.58 9.73
C GLY A 50 2.62 9.04 8.31
N GLY A 51 2.13 7.79 8.14
CA GLY A 51 2.13 7.06 6.86
C GLY A 51 3.47 6.38 6.54
N TYR A 52 3.46 5.47 5.58
CA TYR A 52 4.62 4.64 5.22
C TYR A 52 5.84 5.45 4.74
N ALA A 53 5.65 6.66 4.24
CA ALA A 53 6.75 7.53 3.83
C ALA A 53 7.61 8.06 5.01
N THR A 54 7.17 7.86 6.26
CA THR A 54 7.89 8.33 7.47
C THR A 54 8.80 7.27 8.10
N VAL A 55 8.80 6.06 7.57
CA VAL A 55 9.64 4.95 8.05
C VAL A 55 10.50 4.40 6.94
N ASP A 56 11.64 3.87 7.32
CA ASP A 56 12.59 3.23 6.42
C ASP A 56 13.10 1.89 6.98
N GLU A 57 13.86 1.19 6.18
CA GLU A 57 14.40 -0.14 6.49
C GLU A 57 15.47 -0.16 7.61
N THR A 58 15.86 0.98 8.14
CA THR A 58 16.81 1.06 9.27
C THR A 58 16.12 1.02 10.62
N MET A 59 14.82 1.33 10.66
CA MET A 59 14.03 1.37 11.88
C MET A 59 13.63 -0.04 12.33
N ASP A 60 13.75 -0.31 13.63
CA ASP A 60 13.35 -1.58 14.25
C ASP A 60 11.92 -1.53 14.82
N GLY A 61 11.25 -0.40 14.71
CA GLY A 61 9.86 -0.22 15.12
C GLY A 61 9.41 1.23 15.03
N TRP A 62 8.08 1.42 15.08
CA TRP A 62 7.47 2.75 14.97
C TRP A 62 6.09 2.81 15.63
N GLU A 63 5.64 4.01 15.95
CA GLU A 63 4.28 4.26 16.41
C GLU A 63 3.29 4.07 15.24
N THR A 64 2.22 3.33 15.52
CA THR A 64 1.08 3.19 14.64
C THR A 64 -0.10 4.03 15.15
N LYS A 65 -1.19 4.09 14.40
CA LYS A 65 -2.39 4.82 14.82
C LYS A 65 -2.94 4.35 16.18
N ASN A 66 -2.85 3.06 16.49
CA ASN A 66 -3.48 2.44 17.65
C ASN A 66 -2.50 1.70 18.55
N GLY A 67 -1.20 1.82 18.34
CA GLY A 67 -0.21 1.07 19.11
C GLY A 67 1.21 1.25 18.61
N TYR A 68 1.94 0.16 18.58
CA TYR A 68 3.35 0.14 18.20
C TYR A 68 3.66 -1.09 17.35
N CYS A 69 4.39 -0.90 16.27
CA CYS A 69 4.92 -1.97 15.45
C CYS A 69 6.37 -2.25 15.83
N ILE A 70 6.69 -3.52 16.09
CA ILE A 70 8.07 -4.00 16.28
C ILE A 70 8.44 -4.82 15.06
N ARG A 71 9.58 -4.50 14.47
CA ARG A 71 10.13 -5.19 13.31
C ARG A 71 11.28 -6.10 13.72
N PHE A 72 11.26 -7.32 13.23
CA PHE A 72 12.35 -8.26 13.37
C PHE A 72 13.08 -8.39 12.03
N ASP A 73 14.27 -7.82 11.95
CA ASP A 73 15.13 -7.89 10.78
C ASP A 73 15.99 -9.14 10.85
N GLY A 74 15.81 -10.07 9.92
CA GLY A 74 16.59 -11.31 9.86
C GLY A 74 18.09 -11.10 9.66
N GLU A 75 18.50 -10.00 9.02
CA GLU A 75 19.93 -9.67 8.91
C GLU A 75 20.56 -9.33 10.27
N LYS A 76 19.74 -8.89 11.23
CA LYS A 76 20.15 -8.64 12.61
C LYS A 76 19.97 -9.86 13.52
N SER A 77 19.59 -11.02 12.97
CA SER A 77 19.48 -12.27 13.73
C SER A 77 20.80 -12.57 14.46
N PRO A 78 20.78 -12.99 15.73
CA PRO A 78 21.98 -13.34 16.50
C PRO A 78 22.87 -14.37 15.77
N ASN A 79 22.29 -15.34 15.06
CA ASN A 79 23.04 -16.33 14.30
C ASN A 79 23.75 -15.72 13.09
N VAL A 80 23.10 -14.79 12.41
CA VAL A 80 23.66 -14.07 11.26
C VAL A 80 24.82 -13.18 11.72
N VAL A 81 24.60 -12.39 12.76
CA VAL A 81 25.61 -11.47 13.31
C VAL A 81 26.83 -12.24 13.85
N ALA A 82 26.59 -13.38 14.51
CA ALA A 82 27.67 -14.21 15.04
C ALA A 82 28.37 -15.08 13.98
N GLY A 83 27.83 -15.19 12.76
CA GLY A 83 28.32 -16.08 11.72
C GLY A 83 28.24 -17.58 12.07
N ARG A 84 27.49 -17.94 13.12
CA ARG A 84 27.29 -19.30 13.59
C ARG A 84 25.97 -19.45 14.31
N GLU A 85 25.48 -20.66 14.47
CA GLU A 85 24.27 -20.91 15.24
C GLU A 85 24.54 -20.66 16.74
N VAL A 86 23.89 -19.65 17.29
CA VAL A 86 23.88 -19.29 18.72
C VAL A 86 22.56 -19.72 19.34
N TRP A 87 21.47 -19.54 18.60
CA TRP A 87 20.12 -19.89 19.01
C TRP A 87 19.46 -20.81 17.99
N PRO A 88 19.06 -22.02 18.37
CA PRO A 88 18.35 -22.93 17.48
C PRO A 88 17.04 -22.29 16.95
N GLY A 89 16.75 -22.53 15.69
CA GLY A 89 15.50 -22.08 15.05
C GLY A 89 15.53 -20.67 14.49
N LEU A 90 16.49 -19.82 14.83
CA LEU A 90 16.66 -18.52 14.21
C LEU A 90 17.38 -18.62 12.85
N LEU A 91 17.18 -17.59 12.01
CA LEU A 91 17.82 -17.48 10.71
C LEU A 91 19.35 -17.53 10.88
N THR A 92 20.00 -18.42 10.12
CA THR A 92 21.47 -18.55 10.07
C THR A 92 22.03 -17.80 8.88
N LEU A 93 23.34 -17.47 8.92
CA LEU A 93 24.01 -16.79 7.81
C LEU A 93 23.92 -17.62 6.51
N GLU A 94 24.10 -18.92 6.57
CA GLU A 94 23.99 -19.81 5.42
C GLU A 94 22.61 -19.75 4.76
N LYS A 95 21.54 -19.80 5.57
CA LYS A 95 20.17 -19.66 5.06
C LYS A 95 19.91 -18.28 4.48
N LEU A 96 20.42 -17.23 5.12
CA LEU A 96 20.33 -15.87 4.64
C LEU A 96 20.95 -15.73 3.25
N GLU A 97 22.20 -16.19 3.08
CA GLU A 97 22.91 -16.12 1.80
C GLU A 97 22.19 -16.92 0.71
N LYS A 98 21.62 -18.07 1.06
CA LYS A 98 20.81 -18.86 0.13
C LYS A 98 19.56 -18.06 -0.32
N ILE A 99 18.80 -17.47 0.61
CA ILE A 99 17.63 -16.67 0.26
C ILE A 99 18.05 -15.47 -0.61
N ARG A 100 19.16 -14.82 -0.27
CA ARG A 100 19.71 -13.69 -1.04
C ARG A 100 20.07 -14.09 -2.47
N ALA A 101 20.68 -15.25 -2.65
CA ALA A 101 21.04 -15.79 -3.97
C ALA A 101 19.80 -16.21 -4.79
N ASP A 102 18.82 -16.85 -4.13
CA ASP A 102 17.63 -17.39 -4.80
C ASP A 102 16.62 -16.30 -5.18
N LYS A 103 16.45 -15.29 -4.34
CA LYS A 103 15.40 -14.27 -4.48
C LYS A 103 15.92 -12.90 -4.94
N GLY A 104 17.17 -12.60 -4.63
CA GLY A 104 17.74 -11.26 -4.79
C GLY A 104 17.45 -10.36 -3.60
N GLU A 105 18.46 -9.62 -3.18
CA GLU A 105 18.44 -8.76 -1.97
C GLU A 105 17.40 -7.63 -2.03
N LYS A 106 17.03 -7.18 -3.23
CA LYS A 106 16.05 -6.11 -3.46
C LYS A 106 14.66 -6.62 -3.80
N SER A 107 14.46 -7.94 -3.84
CA SER A 107 13.16 -8.48 -4.20
C SER A 107 12.12 -8.26 -3.09
N PRO A 108 10.83 -8.10 -3.42
CA PRO A 108 9.76 -8.03 -2.45
C PRO A 108 9.72 -9.21 -1.49
N GLU A 109 10.05 -10.41 -1.99
CA GLU A 109 10.14 -11.62 -1.18
C GLU A 109 11.25 -11.54 -0.14
N TYR A 110 12.43 -11.00 -0.50
CA TYR A 110 13.52 -10.82 0.44
C TYR A 110 13.14 -9.84 1.56
N TYR A 111 12.57 -8.68 1.18
CA TYR A 111 12.08 -7.71 2.15
C TYR A 111 11.06 -8.31 3.11
N ARG A 112 10.10 -9.05 2.59
CA ARG A 112 9.07 -9.71 3.40
C ARG A 112 9.63 -10.81 4.31
N MET A 113 10.43 -11.72 3.74
CA MET A 113 10.87 -12.93 4.44
C MET A 113 12.07 -12.70 5.37
N VAL A 114 12.93 -11.76 5.03
CA VAL A 114 14.19 -11.52 5.74
C VAL A 114 14.14 -10.20 6.49
N ARG A 115 13.80 -9.10 5.80
CA ARG A 115 13.85 -7.79 6.40
C ARG A 115 12.64 -7.48 7.31
N GLY A 116 11.56 -8.27 7.23
CA GLY A 116 10.32 -7.98 7.96
C GLY A 116 9.78 -6.59 7.65
N PHE A 117 9.88 -6.16 6.39
CA PHE A 117 9.52 -4.82 5.92
C PHE A 117 8.80 -4.90 4.58
N LEU A 118 7.97 -3.91 4.29
CA LEU A 118 7.38 -3.77 2.95
C LEU A 118 8.45 -3.38 1.95
N SER A 119 8.44 -3.99 0.78
CA SER A 119 9.38 -3.63 -0.27
C SER A 119 9.17 -2.18 -0.70
N PRO A 120 10.24 -1.36 -0.78
CA PRO A 120 10.17 -0.02 -1.34
C PRO A 120 9.70 0.01 -2.79
N ASP A 121 9.96 -1.07 -3.52
CA ASP A 121 9.57 -1.21 -4.93
C ASP A 121 8.13 -1.71 -5.12
N GLY A 122 7.38 -1.89 -4.02
CA GLY A 122 5.99 -2.32 -4.05
C GLY A 122 5.81 -3.85 -4.00
N GLU A 123 4.60 -4.29 -4.30
CA GLU A 123 4.25 -5.70 -4.28
C GLU A 123 4.85 -6.45 -5.46
N SER A 124 5.17 -7.75 -5.27
CA SER A 124 5.71 -8.63 -6.32
C SER A 124 4.77 -8.79 -7.54
N HIS A 125 3.52 -8.41 -7.39
CA HIS A 125 2.49 -8.45 -8.44
C HIS A 125 2.10 -7.06 -8.95
N ALA A 126 2.69 -5.99 -8.42
CA ALA A 126 2.43 -4.65 -8.93
C ALA A 126 3.02 -4.49 -10.34
N ILE A 127 2.20 -4.05 -11.30
CA ILE A 127 2.65 -3.76 -12.66
C ILE A 127 3.60 -2.55 -12.66
N TYR A 128 3.41 -1.64 -11.69
CA TYR A 128 4.21 -0.43 -11.51
C TYR A 128 4.61 -0.28 -10.05
N SER A 129 5.86 0.08 -9.80
CA SER A 129 6.32 0.45 -8.46
C SER A 129 5.75 1.82 -8.04
N GLY A 130 5.64 2.06 -6.74
CA GLY A 130 5.25 3.37 -6.22
C GLY A 130 6.18 4.50 -6.66
N ALA A 131 7.47 4.21 -6.84
CA ALA A 131 8.46 5.15 -7.36
C ALA A 131 8.20 5.51 -8.83
N GLU A 132 7.83 4.53 -9.67
CA GLU A 132 7.45 4.77 -11.07
C GLU A 132 6.17 5.60 -11.17
N ILE A 133 5.15 5.31 -10.34
CA ILE A 133 3.92 6.09 -10.28
C ILE A 133 4.23 7.54 -9.88
N THR A 134 5.03 7.74 -8.83
CA THR A 134 5.40 9.07 -8.35
C THR A 134 6.23 9.84 -9.38
N SER A 135 7.21 9.18 -10.02
CA SER A 135 8.02 9.76 -11.09
C SER A 135 7.16 10.17 -12.28
N THR A 136 6.24 9.30 -12.70
CA THR A 136 5.33 9.56 -13.80
C THR A 136 4.39 10.72 -13.48
N ASN A 137 3.84 10.77 -12.27
CA ASN A 137 2.97 11.87 -11.84
C ASN A 137 3.71 13.22 -11.77
N SER A 138 4.98 13.22 -11.36
CA SER A 138 5.78 14.46 -11.34
C SER A 138 6.10 14.96 -12.75
N GLN A 139 6.30 14.09 -13.71
CA GLN A 139 6.55 14.43 -15.12
C GLN A 139 5.26 14.78 -15.88
N ALA A 140 4.12 14.25 -15.47
CA ALA A 140 2.83 14.48 -16.12
C ALA A 140 2.36 15.95 -16.05
N LYS A 141 2.87 16.73 -15.11
CA LYS A 141 2.48 18.14 -14.90
C LYS A 141 3.03 19.15 -15.95
N VAL A 142 3.81 18.70 -16.91
CA VAL A 142 4.49 19.59 -17.88
C VAL A 142 4.07 19.24 -19.32
N LYS A 143 2.76 19.03 -19.56
CA LYS A 143 2.29 18.83 -20.93
C LYS A 143 1.91 20.17 -21.57
N THR A 144 2.60 20.51 -22.67
CA THR A 144 2.17 21.63 -23.51
C THR A 144 1.20 21.11 -24.57
N TRP A 145 -0.07 21.39 -24.38
CA TRP A 145 -1.11 21.03 -25.32
C TRP A 145 -1.01 21.85 -26.61
N VAL A 146 -1.10 21.18 -27.75
CA VAL A 146 -1.09 21.85 -29.08
C VAL A 146 -2.38 22.64 -29.30
N LYS A 147 -3.48 22.15 -28.76
CA LYS A 147 -4.80 22.81 -28.73
C LYS A 147 -5.43 22.55 -27.37
N THR A 148 -6.42 23.35 -26.99
CA THR A 148 -7.20 23.12 -25.78
C THR A 148 -7.69 21.68 -25.71
N PRO A 149 -7.33 20.90 -24.69
CA PRO A 149 -7.75 19.53 -24.55
C PRO A 149 -9.25 19.44 -24.23
N THR A 150 -9.86 18.34 -24.55
CA THR A 150 -11.23 18.02 -24.17
C THR A 150 -11.23 17.43 -22.77
N LYS A 151 -12.06 17.97 -21.88
CA LYS A 151 -12.30 17.35 -20.57
C LYS A 151 -13.24 16.15 -20.73
N VAL A 152 -12.84 15.02 -20.15
CA VAL A 152 -13.61 13.76 -20.15
C VAL A 152 -13.65 13.26 -18.72
N ALA A 153 -14.80 12.79 -18.28
CA ALA A 153 -14.95 12.10 -17.01
C ALA A 153 -15.18 10.61 -17.24
N PHE A 154 -14.47 9.79 -16.50
CA PHE A 154 -14.64 8.33 -16.47
C PHE A 154 -15.17 7.97 -15.08
N LEU A 155 -16.27 7.23 -15.04
CA LEU A 155 -16.84 6.69 -13.82
C LEU A 155 -16.64 5.18 -13.82
N ASP A 156 -16.11 4.66 -12.73
CA ASP A 156 -16.12 3.22 -12.42
C ASP A 156 -17.21 2.99 -11.35
N PRO A 157 -18.41 2.54 -11.77
CA PRO A 157 -19.52 2.41 -10.83
C PRO A 157 -19.32 1.16 -9.96
N SER A 158 -19.15 1.34 -8.66
CA SER A 158 -19.24 0.25 -7.69
C SER A 158 -20.68 0.11 -7.19
N PHE A 159 -21.20 -1.12 -7.22
CA PHE A 159 -22.53 -1.46 -6.76
C PHE A 159 -22.54 -2.32 -5.48
N SER A 160 -21.39 -2.52 -4.85
CA SER A 160 -21.28 -3.36 -3.67
C SER A 160 -21.30 -2.55 -2.37
N THR A 161 -22.05 -3.04 -1.39
CA THR A 161 -22.13 -2.45 -0.04
C THR A 161 -20.88 -2.71 0.81
N GLY A 162 -19.80 -3.24 0.24
CA GLY A 162 -18.71 -3.81 1.02
C GLY A 162 -17.30 -3.48 0.61
N GLY A 163 -17.03 -2.47 -0.22
CA GLY A 163 -15.64 -2.19 -0.32
C GLY A 163 -15.05 -1.48 -1.52
N ASP A 164 -15.67 -1.55 -2.69
CA ASP A 164 -15.06 -0.86 -3.83
C ASP A 164 -15.52 0.60 -3.88
N GLU A 165 -14.55 1.50 -3.98
CA GLU A 165 -14.81 2.92 -4.21
C GLU A 165 -15.43 3.12 -5.60
N ALA A 166 -16.30 4.14 -5.75
CA ALA A 166 -16.82 4.54 -7.06
C ALA A 166 -16.09 5.82 -7.53
N PRO A 167 -14.87 5.71 -8.06
CA PRO A 167 -14.08 6.86 -8.45
C PRO A 167 -14.59 7.48 -9.75
N VAL A 168 -14.67 8.80 -9.77
CA VAL A 168 -14.74 9.59 -11.00
C VAL A 168 -13.36 10.14 -11.31
N CYS A 169 -12.81 9.78 -12.44
CA CYS A 169 -11.53 10.29 -12.91
C CYS A 169 -11.79 11.37 -13.97
N ILE A 170 -11.42 12.62 -13.68
CA ILE A 170 -11.50 13.74 -14.61
C ILE A 170 -10.18 13.87 -15.35
N CYS A 171 -10.24 13.79 -16.67
CA CYS A 171 -9.06 13.81 -17.53
C CYS A 171 -9.14 14.91 -18.59
N ASN A 172 -7.99 15.45 -18.96
CA ASN A 172 -7.79 16.19 -20.19
C ASN A 172 -7.31 15.21 -21.28
N VAL A 173 -7.98 15.18 -22.41
CA VAL A 173 -7.61 14.35 -23.56
C VAL A 173 -7.34 15.25 -24.74
N GLY A 174 -6.18 15.11 -25.37
CA GLY A 174 -5.82 15.96 -26.48
C GLY A 174 -4.47 15.61 -27.11
N THR A 175 -4.01 16.48 -27.99
CA THR A 175 -2.69 16.34 -28.62
C THR A 175 -1.69 17.25 -27.93
N TYR A 176 -0.56 16.71 -27.51
CA TYR A 176 0.56 17.46 -26.93
C TYR A 176 1.85 17.18 -27.70
N TYR A 177 2.79 18.11 -27.60
CA TYR A 177 4.13 17.93 -28.16
C TYR A 177 4.98 17.11 -27.20
N ASN A 178 5.47 15.96 -27.66
CA ASN A 178 6.38 15.12 -26.88
C ASN A 178 7.84 15.46 -27.26
N PRO A 179 8.62 16.08 -26.38
CA PRO A 179 9.99 16.49 -26.68
C PRO A 179 10.95 15.31 -26.88
N LEU A 180 10.66 14.15 -26.31
CA LEU A 180 11.51 12.96 -26.47
C LEU A 180 11.37 12.34 -27.87
N SER A 181 10.17 12.28 -28.39
CA SER A 181 9.91 11.76 -29.75
C SER A 181 9.92 12.84 -30.81
N MET A 182 9.99 14.12 -30.41
CA MET A 182 9.89 15.30 -31.28
C MET A 182 8.63 15.29 -32.18
N LYS A 183 7.53 14.73 -31.67
CA LYS A 183 6.26 14.57 -32.40
C LYS A 183 5.06 14.99 -31.56
N ASN A 184 4.01 15.36 -32.26
CA ASN A 184 2.70 15.52 -31.64
C ASN A 184 2.09 14.14 -31.42
N VAL A 185 1.69 13.86 -30.19
CA VAL A 185 1.08 12.59 -29.79
C VAL A 185 -0.22 12.84 -29.02
N THR A 186 -1.14 11.91 -29.12
CA THR A 186 -2.35 11.94 -28.29
C THR A 186 -2.00 11.54 -26.85
N GLY A 187 -2.51 12.25 -25.89
CA GLY A 187 -2.27 11.96 -24.49
C GLY A 187 -3.48 12.21 -23.63
N ILE A 188 -3.43 11.62 -22.46
CA ILE A 188 -4.40 11.76 -21.38
C ILE A 188 -3.65 12.34 -20.18
N GLU A 189 -4.24 13.33 -19.52
CA GLU A 189 -3.76 13.89 -18.27
C GLU A 189 -4.87 13.76 -17.23
N ILE A 190 -4.59 13.04 -16.16
CA ILE A 190 -5.51 12.96 -15.02
C ILE A 190 -5.41 14.28 -14.27
N VAL A 191 -6.53 15.00 -14.20
CA VAL A 191 -6.64 16.29 -13.54
C VAL A 191 -7.06 16.11 -12.09
N GLU A 192 -8.04 15.23 -11.87
CA GLU A 192 -8.64 15.02 -10.57
C GLU A 192 -9.24 13.61 -10.49
N THR A 193 -9.21 13.02 -9.30
CA THR A 193 -9.95 11.81 -9.00
C THR A 193 -10.87 12.09 -7.80
N ILE A 194 -12.15 11.86 -7.97
CA ILE A 194 -13.18 12.10 -6.97
C ILE A 194 -13.75 10.75 -6.58
N ASP A 195 -13.71 10.43 -5.29
CA ASP A 195 -14.40 9.27 -4.74
C ASP A 195 -15.82 9.69 -4.36
N LEU A 196 -16.81 9.20 -5.11
CA LEU A 196 -18.23 9.53 -4.91
C LEU A 196 -18.78 8.98 -3.59
N MET A 197 -18.09 8.02 -2.98
CA MET A 197 -18.53 7.41 -1.71
C MET A 197 -17.98 8.16 -0.49
N LYS A 198 -16.93 8.96 -0.63
CA LYS A 198 -16.37 9.77 0.46
C LYS A 198 -17.16 11.07 0.65
N GLY A 199 -17.65 11.29 1.87
CA GLY A 199 -18.29 12.56 2.27
C GLY A 199 -19.81 12.58 2.19
N ILE A 200 -20.47 11.44 2.00
CA ILE A 200 -21.92 11.34 2.00
C ILE A 200 -22.39 10.65 3.29
N ASP A 201 -23.39 11.25 3.91
CA ASP A 201 -23.97 10.76 5.16
C ASP A 201 -24.53 9.33 5.00
N ALA A 202 -24.23 8.47 5.99
CA ALA A 202 -24.62 7.06 6.00
C ALA A 202 -26.13 6.78 5.90
N SER A 203 -26.98 7.84 5.96
CA SER A 203 -28.43 7.75 5.83
C SER A 203 -28.93 7.65 4.38
N ASN A 204 -28.10 7.95 3.38
CA ASN A 204 -28.52 7.95 1.98
C ASN A 204 -28.32 6.58 1.32
N LYS A 205 -29.31 6.17 0.52
CA LYS A 205 -29.22 4.94 -0.26
C LYS A 205 -28.20 5.06 -1.40
N GLU A 206 -27.51 3.99 -1.69
CA GLU A 206 -26.37 3.93 -2.61
C GLU A 206 -26.68 4.46 -4.03
N VAL A 207 -27.87 4.21 -4.56
CA VAL A 207 -28.31 4.68 -5.88
C VAL A 207 -28.45 6.21 -5.95
N ASP A 208 -28.84 6.84 -4.85
CA ASP A 208 -29.03 8.29 -4.80
C ASP A 208 -27.70 9.07 -4.79
N ARG A 209 -26.63 8.43 -4.34
CA ARG A 209 -25.30 9.03 -4.23
C ARG A 209 -24.63 9.25 -5.59
N THR A 210 -24.70 8.24 -6.46
CA THR A 210 -24.14 8.32 -7.80
C THR A 210 -24.89 9.33 -8.67
N THR A 211 -26.21 9.45 -8.47
CA THR A 211 -27.07 10.36 -9.24
C THR A 211 -26.91 11.83 -8.82
N GLN A 212 -26.60 12.09 -7.55
CA GLN A 212 -26.44 13.49 -7.04
C GLN A 212 -25.16 14.16 -7.53
N HIS A 213 -24.14 13.39 -7.93
CA HIS A 213 -22.86 13.96 -8.37
C HIS A 213 -22.72 14.09 -9.89
N VAL A 214 -23.64 13.52 -10.66
CA VAL A 214 -23.60 13.54 -12.15
C VAL A 214 -24.57 14.59 -12.74
N ASN A 215 -25.44 15.18 -11.94
CA ASN A 215 -26.30 16.30 -12.28
C ASN A 215 -25.71 17.61 -11.75
#